data_3f0317bdd395fbb44767aa14807942b6
#
_entry.id   3f0317bdd395fbb44767aa14807942b6
#
_cell.length_a   1.000
_cell.length_b   1.000
_cell.length_c   1.000
_cell.angle_alpha   90.00
_cell.angle_beta   90.00
_cell.angle_gamma   90.00
#
_symmetry.space_group_name_H-M   'P 1'
#
loop_
_entity.id
_entity.type
_entity.pdbx_description
1 polymer ?
#
loop_
_entity_poly.entity_id
_entity_poly.type
_entity_poly.pdbx_seq_one_letter_code
_entity_poly.pdbx_strand_id
1 'polypeptide(L)'
;MASEKVQFEVHEAPLSPERRAFLGRVSIVLTAIAGALVGIPVVGFLLGPLLQPTADTWRSVGKLDDFEVGKTVRVAFLDPSPLKWAGVTAKTAAWLRRLSDNDFVAFAMNCTHLGCPVRWLDDANLFMCPCHGGIYYADGEVAAGPPPHALLKYPVRVREGQVEILTSAVPLG
;
A
#
# COMPACT_ATOMS: atom_id res chain seq x y z
N MET A 1 -51.73 -11.44 52.03
CA MET A 1 -51.84 -10.60 50.80
C MET A 1 -51.13 -11.36 49.71
N ALA A 2 -51.91 -12.02 48.85
CA ALA A 2 -51.38 -12.80 47.72
C ALA A 2 -51.13 -11.81 46.55
N SER A 3 -49.91 -11.77 46.04
CA SER A 3 -49.54 -10.98 44.85
C SER A 3 -50.04 -11.70 43.61
N GLU A 4 -51.08 -11.14 43.00
CA GLU A 4 -51.63 -11.58 41.72
C GLU A 4 -50.66 -11.18 40.58
N LYS A 5 -49.98 -12.19 40.04
CA LYS A 5 -49.13 -12.00 38.85
C LYS A 5 -50.02 -11.91 37.62
N VAL A 6 -50.21 -10.70 37.10
CA VAL A 6 -50.86 -10.47 35.81
C VAL A 6 -49.91 -11.00 34.70
N GLN A 7 -50.23 -12.15 34.14
CA GLN A 7 -49.56 -12.63 32.93
C GLN A 7 -50.22 -12.00 31.72
N PHE A 8 -49.44 -11.14 31.02
CA PHE A 8 -49.82 -10.65 29.68
C PHE A 8 -49.57 -11.78 28.66
N GLU A 9 -50.61 -12.54 28.32
CA GLU A 9 -50.56 -13.42 27.15
C GLU A 9 -50.71 -12.55 25.90
N VAL A 10 -49.58 -12.34 25.22
CA VAL A 10 -49.62 -11.74 23.86
C VAL A 10 -50.15 -12.80 22.90
N HIS A 11 -51.43 -12.72 22.59
CA HIS A 11 -52.06 -13.56 21.56
C HIS A 11 -51.70 -12.97 20.19
N GLU A 12 -50.54 -13.35 19.65
CA GLU A 12 -50.18 -13.08 18.26
C GLU A 12 -51.03 -14.01 17.36
N ALA A 13 -52.01 -13.44 16.69
CA ALA A 13 -52.73 -14.18 15.66
C ALA A 13 -51.77 -14.59 14.54
N PRO A 14 -51.74 -15.86 14.10
CA PRO A 14 -50.84 -16.32 13.07
C PRO A 14 -51.11 -15.55 11.76
N LEU A 15 -50.02 -15.03 11.14
CA LEU A 15 -50.11 -14.34 9.86
C LEU A 15 -50.77 -15.24 8.80
N SER A 16 -51.65 -14.67 7.98
CA SER A 16 -52.25 -15.41 6.87
C SER A 16 -51.18 -15.95 5.92
N PRO A 17 -51.37 -17.11 5.28
CA PRO A 17 -50.43 -17.71 4.35
C PRO A 17 -49.93 -16.74 3.27
N GLU A 18 -50.79 -15.88 2.77
CA GLU A 18 -50.48 -14.87 1.76
C GLU A 18 -49.52 -13.81 2.28
N ARG A 19 -49.75 -13.29 3.51
CA ARG A 19 -48.85 -12.33 4.17
C ARG A 19 -47.50 -12.93 4.43
N ARG A 20 -47.42 -14.19 4.87
CA ARG A 20 -46.14 -14.90 5.07
C ARG A 20 -45.38 -15.05 3.76
N ALA A 21 -46.06 -15.43 2.67
CA ALA A 21 -45.43 -15.55 1.36
C ALA A 21 -44.97 -14.19 0.80
N PHE A 22 -45.76 -13.15 1.00
CA PHE A 22 -45.35 -11.79 0.61
C PHE A 22 -44.13 -11.30 1.38
N LEU A 23 -44.14 -11.37 2.72
CA LEU A 23 -43.02 -10.96 3.57
C LEU A 23 -41.77 -11.79 3.26
N GLY A 24 -41.92 -13.09 3.01
CA GLY A 24 -40.81 -13.97 2.61
C GLY A 24 -40.17 -13.51 1.30
N ARG A 25 -40.98 -13.18 0.26
CA ARG A 25 -40.45 -12.66 -1.01
C ARG A 25 -39.74 -11.33 -0.83
N VAL A 26 -40.34 -10.39 -0.08
CA VAL A 26 -39.75 -9.08 0.22
C VAL A 26 -38.42 -9.26 0.94
N SER A 27 -38.36 -10.14 1.96
CA SER A 27 -37.11 -10.40 2.69
C SER A 27 -36.03 -10.96 1.78
N ILE A 28 -36.35 -11.91 0.90
CA ILE A 28 -35.39 -12.48 -0.07
C ILE A 28 -34.84 -11.38 -0.99
N VAL A 29 -35.73 -10.53 -1.55
CA VAL A 29 -35.30 -9.45 -2.43
C VAL A 29 -34.42 -8.45 -1.71
N LEU A 30 -34.79 -8.01 -0.49
CA LEU A 30 -33.99 -7.07 0.29
C LEU A 30 -32.64 -7.67 0.68
N THR A 31 -32.60 -8.94 1.05
CA THR A 31 -31.35 -9.63 1.38
C THR A 31 -30.47 -9.78 0.14
N ALA A 32 -31.03 -10.08 -1.02
CA ALA A 32 -30.27 -10.15 -2.27
C ALA A 32 -29.69 -8.79 -2.66
N ILE A 33 -30.47 -7.70 -2.53
CA ILE A 33 -29.98 -6.34 -2.77
C ILE A 33 -28.85 -5.98 -1.80
N ALA A 34 -29.06 -6.20 -0.51
CA ALA A 34 -28.04 -5.93 0.51
C ALA A 34 -26.75 -6.75 0.26
N GLY A 35 -26.91 -8.04 -0.08
CA GLY A 35 -25.82 -8.90 -0.45
C GLY A 35 -25.05 -8.43 -1.68
N ALA A 36 -25.75 -7.95 -2.70
CA ALA A 36 -25.13 -7.40 -3.91
C ALA A 36 -24.41 -6.07 -3.64
N LEU A 37 -25.01 -5.17 -2.85
CA LEU A 37 -24.41 -3.88 -2.48
C LEU A 37 -23.08 -4.03 -1.73
N VAL A 38 -22.94 -5.07 -0.93
CA VAL A 38 -21.71 -5.36 -0.20
C VAL A 38 -20.79 -6.29 -1.00
N GLY A 39 -21.37 -7.34 -1.59
CA GLY A 39 -20.58 -8.38 -2.27
C GLY A 39 -19.86 -7.89 -3.53
N ILE A 40 -20.52 -7.06 -4.35
CA ILE A 40 -19.92 -6.56 -5.59
C ILE A 40 -18.66 -5.72 -5.33
N PRO A 41 -18.66 -4.71 -4.42
CA PRO A 41 -17.45 -3.97 -4.09
C PRO A 41 -16.36 -4.83 -3.48
N VAL A 42 -16.72 -5.77 -2.59
CA VAL A 42 -15.73 -6.67 -1.94
C VAL A 42 -15.06 -7.56 -2.99
N VAL A 43 -15.84 -8.20 -3.86
CA VAL A 43 -15.30 -9.03 -4.95
C VAL A 43 -14.47 -8.19 -5.92
N GLY A 44 -14.96 -6.99 -6.29
CA GLY A 44 -14.22 -6.06 -7.14
C GLY A 44 -12.88 -5.62 -6.53
N PHE A 45 -12.84 -5.38 -5.22
CA PHE A 45 -11.60 -5.05 -4.51
C PHE A 45 -10.62 -6.24 -4.51
N LEU A 46 -11.08 -7.45 -4.24
CA LEU A 46 -10.24 -8.65 -4.20
C LEU A 46 -9.71 -9.03 -5.59
N LEU A 47 -10.51 -8.85 -6.64
CA LEU A 47 -10.13 -9.19 -8.01
C LEU A 47 -9.44 -8.02 -8.74
N GLY A 48 -9.56 -6.79 -8.22
CA GLY A 48 -9.00 -5.58 -8.83
C GLY A 48 -7.52 -5.71 -9.22
N PRO A 49 -6.61 -6.18 -8.35
CA PRO A 49 -5.20 -6.35 -8.68
C PRO A 49 -4.93 -7.34 -9.82
N LEU A 50 -5.81 -8.33 -10.01
CA LEU A 50 -5.70 -9.30 -11.09
C LEU A 50 -6.19 -8.76 -12.43
N LEU A 51 -7.16 -7.83 -12.40
CA LEU A 51 -7.82 -7.27 -13.58
C LEU A 51 -7.16 -5.97 -14.07
N GLN A 52 -6.48 -5.26 -13.19
CA GLN A 52 -5.81 -3.99 -13.48
C GLN A 52 -4.36 -4.06 -13.01
N PRO A 53 -3.46 -4.69 -13.80
CA PRO A 53 -2.04 -4.67 -13.48
C PRO A 53 -1.56 -3.22 -13.43
N THR A 54 -0.81 -2.87 -12.37
CA THR A 54 -0.18 -1.56 -12.25
C THR A 54 0.78 -1.36 -13.41
N ALA A 55 0.58 -0.29 -14.17
CA ALA A 55 1.46 0.03 -15.28
C ALA A 55 2.84 0.45 -14.76
N ASP A 56 3.87 -0.27 -15.17
CA ASP A 56 5.25 0.15 -14.93
C ASP A 56 5.52 1.45 -15.71
N THR A 57 5.90 2.49 -14.99
CA THR A 57 6.12 3.81 -15.60
C THR A 57 7.48 4.36 -15.19
N TRP A 58 8.31 4.72 -16.15
CA TRP A 58 9.56 5.44 -15.91
C TRP A 58 9.27 6.89 -15.52
N ARG A 59 9.83 7.32 -14.39
CA ARG A 59 9.69 8.68 -13.86
C ARG A 59 11.05 9.35 -13.75
N SER A 60 11.23 10.51 -14.36
CA SER A 60 12.42 11.31 -14.16
C SER A 60 12.46 11.84 -12.72
N VAL A 61 13.61 11.72 -12.08
CA VAL A 61 13.87 12.19 -10.70
C VAL A 61 14.88 13.35 -10.67
N GLY A 62 15.49 13.69 -11.79
CA GLY A 62 16.43 14.81 -11.93
C GLY A 62 17.36 14.63 -13.13
N LYS A 63 18.17 15.64 -13.39
CA LYS A 63 19.22 15.56 -14.41
C LYS A 63 20.42 14.79 -13.87
N LEU A 64 21.19 14.18 -14.77
CA LEU A 64 22.41 13.44 -14.41
C LEU A 64 23.39 14.32 -13.60
N ASP A 65 23.51 15.59 -13.98
CA ASP A 65 24.45 16.54 -13.37
C ASP A 65 24.00 17.02 -11.97
N ASP A 66 22.74 16.77 -11.60
CA ASP A 66 22.22 17.12 -10.27
C ASP A 66 22.75 16.17 -9.17
N PHE A 67 23.38 15.04 -9.56
CA PHE A 67 23.79 14.00 -8.65
C PHE A 67 25.32 13.82 -8.65
N GLU A 68 25.95 13.96 -7.49
CA GLU A 68 27.38 13.72 -7.31
C GLU A 68 27.70 12.23 -7.15
N VAL A 69 28.82 11.77 -7.73
CA VAL A 69 29.30 10.40 -7.59
C VAL A 69 29.60 10.08 -6.12
N GLY A 70 29.14 8.93 -5.65
CA GLY A 70 29.32 8.48 -4.26
C GLY A 70 28.32 9.05 -3.26
N LYS A 71 27.48 10.02 -3.65
CA LYS A 71 26.46 10.59 -2.77
C LYS A 71 25.13 9.83 -2.82
N THR A 72 24.47 9.79 -1.67
CA THR A 72 23.11 9.25 -1.52
C THR A 72 22.16 10.39 -1.21
N VAL A 73 21.14 10.56 -2.04
CA VAL A 73 20.15 11.64 -1.90
C VAL A 73 18.74 11.10 -1.93
N ARG A 74 17.82 11.81 -1.27
CA ARG A 74 16.41 11.48 -1.32
C ARG A 74 15.77 12.11 -2.54
N VAL A 75 15.17 11.30 -3.41
CA VAL A 75 14.39 11.74 -4.56
C VAL A 75 12.93 11.42 -4.37
N ALA A 76 12.04 12.27 -4.91
CA ALA A 76 10.60 12.09 -4.83
C ALA A 76 10.02 11.98 -6.24
N PHE A 77 9.05 11.10 -6.42
CA PHE A 77 8.36 10.86 -7.69
C PHE A 77 6.89 10.49 -7.47
N LEU A 78 6.10 10.51 -8.53
CA LEU A 78 4.71 10.11 -8.47
C LEU A 78 4.60 8.58 -8.45
N ASP A 79 3.66 8.07 -7.67
CA ASP A 79 3.27 6.67 -7.66
C ASP A 79 2.94 6.17 -9.08
N PRO A 80 3.13 4.88 -9.40
CA PRO A 80 2.81 4.32 -10.73
C PRO A 80 1.36 4.55 -11.15
N SER A 81 0.45 4.51 -10.20
CA SER A 81 -0.99 4.73 -10.45
C SER A 81 -1.57 5.79 -9.50
N PRO A 82 -1.21 7.09 -9.68
CA PRO A 82 -1.71 8.13 -8.81
C PRO A 82 -3.21 8.34 -9.05
N LEU A 83 -4.02 8.09 -8.03
CA LEU A 83 -5.42 8.44 -8.07
C LEU A 83 -5.58 9.96 -8.12
N LYS A 84 -6.46 10.48 -8.94
CA LYS A 84 -6.66 11.92 -9.13
C LYS A 84 -6.96 12.67 -7.83
N TRP A 85 -7.56 11.99 -6.86
CA TRP A 85 -7.92 12.53 -5.54
C TRP A 85 -6.87 12.25 -4.44
N ALA A 86 -5.79 11.53 -4.76
CA ALA A 86 -4.77 11.14 -3.76
C ALA A 86 -3.91 12.33 -3.27
N GLY A 87 -3.88 13.45 -4.01
CA GLY A 87 -3.14 14.64 -3.59
C GLY A 87 -1.67 14.36 -3.29
N VAL A 88 -1.22 14.77 -2.11
CA VAL A 88 0.17 14.59 -1.67
C VAL A 88 0.54 13.12 -1.44
N THR A 89 -0.42 12.26 -1.18
CA THR A 89 -0.19 10.81 -0.98
C THR A 89 0.14 10.09 -2.29
N ALA A 90 -0.07 10.72 -3.43
CA ALA A 90 0.36 10.22 -4.73
C ALA A 90 1.89 10.30 -4.94
N LYS A 91 2.62 10.97 -4.02
CA LYS A 91 4.08 11.07 -4.08
C LYS A 91 4.71 10.02 -3.19
N THR A 92 5.67 9.31 -3.75
CA THR A 92 6.57 8.43 -3.02
C THR A 92 8.00 8.94 -3.13
N ALA A 93 8.93 8.27 -2.47
CA ALA A 93 10.33 8.65 -2.51
C ALA A 93 11.25 7.42 -2.47
N ALA A 94 12.47 7.61 -2.93
CA ALA A 94 13.54 6.63 -2.86
C ALA A 94 14.84 7.28 -2.42
N TRP A 95 15.76 6.46 -1.93
CA TRP A 95 17.15 6.83 -1.76
C TRP A 95 17.91 6.49 -3.03
N LEU A 96 18.38 7.49 -3.75
CA LEU A 96 19.17 7.36 -4.98
C LEU A 96 20.65 7.58 -4.66
N ARG A 97 21.49 6.63 -5.07
CA ARG A 97 22.95 6.71 -4.94
C ARG A 97 23.57 6.60 -6.33
N ARG A 98 24.44 7.54 -6.67
CA ARG A 98 25.27 7.48 -7.87
C ARG A 98 26.53 6.70 -7.57
N LEU A 99 26.76 5.62 -8.30
CA LEU A 99 27.93 4.74 -8.11
C LEU A 99 29.11 5.15 -9.00
N SER A 100 28.81 5.54 -10.23
CA SER A 100 29.76 6.02 -11.22
C SER A 100 29.09 6.98 -12.22
N ASP A 101 29.73 7.31 -13.33
CA ASP A 101 29.25 8.30 -14.29
C ASP A 101 27.80 8.09 -14.73
N ASN A 102 27.42 6.86 -15.06
CA ASN A 102 26.07 6.50 -15.53
C ASN A 102 25.42 5.38 -14.70
N ASP A 103 26.04 4.99 -13.58
CA ASP A 103 25.54 3.89 -12.77
C ASP A 103 24.93 4.41 -11.47
N PHE A 104 23.69 3.97 -11.23
CA PHE A 104 22.87 4.37 -10.10
C PHE A 104 22.18 3.18 -9.46
N VAL A 105 21.96 3.29 -8.17
CA VAL A 105 21.07 2.39 -7.43
C VAL A 105 20.03 3.21 -6.68
N ALA A 106 18.78 2.78 -6.73
CA ALA A 106 17.69 3.39 -5.99
C ALA A 106 17.09 2.38 -5.01
N PHE A 107 17.02 2.77 -3.75
CA PHE A 107 16.44 1.94 -2.68
C PHE A 107 15.07 2.46 -2.28
N ALA A 108 14.15 1.55 -2.03
CA ALA A 108 12.89 1.89 -1.37
C ALA A 108 13.17 2.47 0.01
N MET A 109 12.35 3.44 0.42
CA MET A 109 12.50 4.06 1.74
C MET A 109 12.01 3.17 2.88
N ASN A 110 11.32 2.08 2.58
CA ASN A 110 10.65 1.25 3.56
C ASN A 110 11.60 0.16 4.08
N CYS A 111 11.74 0.10 5.41
CA CYS A 111 12.46 -0.97 6.09
C CYS A 111 11.78 -2.32 5.85
N THR A 112 12.54 -3.34 5.53
CA THR A 112 12.04 -4.69 5.23
C THR A 112 11.52 -5.45 6.45
N HIS A 113 11.67 -4.88 7.67
CA HIS A 113 11.07 -5.43 8.88
C HIS A 113 9.55 -5.19 8.92
N LEU A 114 9.10 -3.93 9.08
CA LEU A 114 7.70 -3.54 9.22
C LEU A 114 7.35 -2.24 8.46
N GLY A 115 8.10 -1.91 7.42
CA GLY A 115 7.77 -0.81 6.52
C GLY A 115 8.08 0.60 7.03
N CYS A 116 8.72 0.78 8.19
CA CYS A 116 9.12 2.11 8.67
C CYS A 116 10.11 2.79 7.71
N PRO A 117 10.03 4.12 7.51
CA PRO A 117 10.97 4.81 6.64
C PRO A 117 12.40 4.78 7.20
N VAL A 118 13.34 4.34 6.39
CA VAL A 118 14.78 4.38 6.71
C VAL A 118 15.35 5.77 6.45
N ARG A 119 16.39 6.14 7.20
CA ARG A 119 17.14 7.39 7.05
C ARG A 119 18.56 7.08 6.61
N TRP A 120 19.09 7.88 5.71
CA TRP A 120 20.51 7.86 5.36
C TRP A 120 21.30 8.66 6.38
N LEU A 121 22.38 8.09 6.89
CA LEU A 121 23.34 8.71 7.80
C LEU A 121 24.64 8.91 7.02
N ASP A 122 24.87 10.10 6.52
CA ASP A 122 26.00 10.42 5.62
C ASP A 122 27.35 10.15 6.28
N ASP A 123 27.49 10.59 7.54
CA ASP A 123 28.74 10.40 8.31
C ASP A 123 29.07 8.92 8.57
N ALA A 124 28.05 8.08 8.73
CA ALA A 124 28.22 6.65 8.98
C ALA A 124 28.22 5.82 7.69
N ASN A 125 27.78 6.40 6.57
CA ASN A 125 27.57 5.72 5.29
C ASN A 125 26.67 4.49 5.41
N LEU A 126 25.57 4.64 6.17
CA LEU A 126 24.60 3.59 6.51
C LEU A 126 23.16 4.10 6.39
N PHE A 127 22.23 3.18 6.13
CA PHE A 127 20.81 3.44 6.35
C PHE A 127 20.42 2.94 7.75
N MET A 128 19.56 3.70 8.42
CA MET A 128 19.03 3.35 9.74
C MET A 128 17.50 3.45 9.76
N CYS A 129 16.86 2.42 10.28
CA CYS A 129 15.45 2.41 10.61
C CYS A 129 15.26 2.78 12.08
N PRO A 130 14.62 3.92 12.40
CA PRO A 130 14.51 4.39 13.79
C PRO A 130 13.50 3.60 14.63
N CYS A 131 12.63 2.80 14.01
CA CYS A 131 11.56 2.10 14.73
C CYS A 131 12.10 0.97 15.63
N HIS A 132 12.99 0.12 15.11
CA HIS A 132 13.50 -1.04 15.84
C HIS A 132 15.02 -1.23 15.63
N GLY A 133 15.74 -0.17 15.22
CA GLY A 133 17.18 -0.20 15.08
C GLY A 133 17.71 -1.06 13.93
N GLY A 134 16.92 -1.27 12.87
CA GLY A 134 17.42 -1.92 11.66
C GLY A 134 18.48 -1.06 10.97
N ILE A 135 19.62 -1.66 10.61
CA ILE A 135 20.73 -0.97 9.95
C ILE A 135 21.05 -1.69 8.66
N TYR A 136 21.34 -0.91 7.61
CA TYR A 136 21.76 -1.43 6.32
C TYR A 136 23.02 -0.71 5.84
N TYR A 137 23.88 -1.43 5.15
CA TYR A 137 25.03 -0.85 4.47
C TYR A 137 24.61 0.07 3.31
N ALA A 138 25.56 0.79 2.74
CA ALA A 138 25.32 1.70 1.63
C ALA A 138 24.84 1.02 0.33
N ASP A 139 25.05 -0.27 0.18
CA ASP A 139 24.56 -1.12 -0.91
C ASP A 139 23.16 -1.70 -0.66
N GLY A 140 22.57 -1.40 0.51
CA GLY A 140 21.26 -1.84 0.93
C GLY A 140 21.22 -3.19 1.67
N GLU A 141 22.36 -3.88 1.80
CA GLU A 141 22.45 -5.15 2.54
C GLU A 141 22.25 -4.93 4.05
N VAL A 142 21.68 -5.92 4.74
CA VAL A 142 21.44 -5.85 6.19
C VAL A 142 22.77 -5.87 6.93
N ALA A 143 23.01 -4.83 7.75
CA ALA A 143 24.17 -4.76 8.63
C ALA A 143 23.86 -5.26 10.05
N ALA A 144 22.66 -4.90 10.58
CA ALA A 144 22.24 -5.31 11.93
C ALA A 144 20.73 -5.09 12.14
N GLY A 145 20.19 -5.72 13.18
CA GLY A 145 18.82 -5.56 13.65
C GLY A 145 17.84 -6.57 13.05
N PRO A 146 16.53 -6.31 13.20
CA PRO A 146 15.49 -7.27 12.84
C PRO A 146 15.14 -7.37 11.34
N PRO A 147 15.60 -6.53 10.39
CA PRO A 147 15.26 -6.69 8.98
C PRO A 147 15.63 -8.07 8.43
N PRO A 148 14.72 -8.77 7.74
CA PRO A 148 14.95 -10.13 7.25
C PRO A 148 15.79 -10.18 5.96
N HIS A 149 15.84 -9.07 5.19
CA HIS A 149 16.55 -9.00 3.91
C HIS A 149 16.91 -7.55 3.55
N ALA A 150 17.73 -7.39 2.51
CA ALA A 150 18.20 -6.12 1.97
C ALA A 150 17.06 -5.16 1.62
N LEU A 151 17.36 -3.86 1.55
CA LEU A 151 16.41 -2.86 1.04
C LEU A 151 16.01 -3.21 -0.39
N LEU A 152 14.72 -3.08 -0.67
CA LEU A 152 14.19 -3.28 -2.02
C LEU A 152 14.75 -2.22 -2.96
N LYS A 153 15.09 -2.64 -4.19
CA LYS A 153 15.69 -1.77 -5.20
C LYS A 153 14.68 -1.48 -6.31
N TYR A 154 14.63 -0.22 -6.73
CA TYR A 154 13.94 0.18 -7.96
C TYR A 154 14.92 0.08 -9.14
N PRO A 155 14.46 -0.40 -10.32
CA PRO A 155 15.23 -0.27 -11.53
C PRO A 155 15.48 1.21 -11.86
N VAL A 156 16.73 1.54 -12.20
CA VAL A 156 17.15 2.89 -12.58
C VAL A 156 17.75 2.85 -13.96
N ARG A 157 17.57 3.92 -14.73
CA ARG A 157 18.28 4.13 -16.00
C ARG A 157 18.60 5.59 -16.19
N VAL A 158 19.59 5.86 -17.00
CA VAL A 158 19.89 7.21 -17.52
C VAL A 158 19.45 7.25 -18.98
N ARG A 159 18.59 8.22 -19.31
CA ARG A 159 18.11 8.43 -20.67
C ARG A 159 18.08 9.93 -20.97
N GLU A 160 18.71 10.34 -22.08
CA GLU A 160 18.72 11.74 -22.54
C GLU A 160 19.18 12.72 -21.44
N GLY A 161 20.19 12.33 -20.63
CA GLY A 161 20.70 13.14 -19.53
C GLY A 161 19.76 13.23 -18.31
N GLN A 162 18.68 12.45 -18.28
CA GLN A 162 17.77 12.33 -17.13
C GLN A 162 17.98 11.00 -16.41
N VAL A 163 17.95 11.03 -15.09
CA VAL A 163 17.89 9.82 -14.26
C VAL A 163 16.42 9.47 -14.06
N GLU A 164 16.07 8.24 -14.44
CA GLU A 164 14.69 7.75 -14.35
C GLU A 164 14.62 6.51 -13.46
N ILE A 165 13.58 6.44 -12.64
CA ILE A 165 13.24 5.28 -11.80
C ILE A 165 11.99 4.62 -12.37
N LEU A 166 12.01 3.29 -12.49
CA LEU A 166 10.82 2.52 -12.84
C LEU A 166 9.94 2.42 -11.61
N THR A 167 8.80 3.10 -11.67
CA THR A 167 7.78 3.03 -10.62
C THR A 167 6.87 1.85 -10.90
N SER A 168 7.12 0.73 -10.24
CA SER A 168 6.20 -0.39 -10.10
C SER A 168 5.65 -0.41 -8.67
N ALA A 169 4.54 -1.06 -8.45
CA ALA A 169 4.13 -1.39 -7.10
C ALA A 169 5.28 -2.21 -6.48
N VAL A 170 5.94 -1.66 -5.46
CA VAL A 170 7.01 -2.39 -4.77
C VAL A 170 6.39 -3.64 -4.19
N PRO A 171 6.85 -4.84 -4.56
CA PRO A 171 6.34 -6.06 -3.97
C PRO A 171 6.55 -5.96 -2.45
N LEU A 172 5.47 -6.09 -1.70
CA LEU A 172 5.56 -6.31 -0.27
C LEU A 172 6.09 -7.74 -0.13
N GLY A 173 7.40 -7.85 0.06
CA GLY A 173 8.09 -9.11 0.28
C GLY A 173 7.76 -9.74 1.61
#